data_0b988388bcfd0398e30b26a7c9053a2f
#
_entry.id   0b988388bcfd0398e30b26a7c9053a2f
#
_cell.length_a   1.000
_cell.length_b   1.000
_cell.length_c   1.000
_cell.angle_alpha   90.00
_cell.angle_beta   90.00
_cell.angle_gamma   90.00
#
_symmetry.space_group_name_H-M   'P 1'
#
loop_
_entity.id
_entity.type
_entity.pdbx_description
1 polymer ?
#
loop_
_entity_poly.entity_id
_entity_poly.type
_entity_poly.pdbx_seq_one_letter_code
_entity_poly.pdbx_strand_id
1 'polypeptide(L)'
;KDQSINFRERDIRKRILIHLSTEQQCNLSSCLALISVSKDAERLGDYVKNIFELKKLLGDSRCELELFAILFNETGRDILGLFRKTSQAFRNTDQKLGAEVMKNGRELGRRCDEIIEKIVESDYAPRQAVVLALGARYLKRIAVHLSNIASSVINPLPELDYMNPTKEE
;
A
#
# COMPACT_ATOMS: atom_id res chain seq x y z
N LYS A 1 -4.88 15.94 6.92
CA LYS A 1 -3.70 15.27 6.30
C LYS A 1 -4.04 14.65 4.93
N ASP A 2 -5.21 14.06 4.78
CA ASP A 2 -5.74 13.50 3.52
C ASP A 2 -5.80 14.57 2.40
N GLN A 3 -6.38 15.72 2.68
CA GLN A 3 -6.45 16.83 1.72
C GLN A 3 -5.08 17.27 1.17
N SER A 4 -4.01 17.14 1.97
CA SER A 4 -2.66 17.52 1.51
C SER A 4 -2.09 16.48 0.53
N ILE A 5 -2.43 15.21 0.67
CA ILE A 5 -2.01 14.15 -0.25
C ILE A 5 -2.75 14.32 -1.58
N ASN A 6 -4.07 14.52 -1.53
CA ASN A 6 -4.89 14.77 -2.72
C ASN A 6 -4.47 16.03 -3.48
N PHE A 7 -4.07 17.10 -2.75
CA PHE A 7 -3.53 18.29 -3.36
C PHE A 7 -2.22 18.01 -4.10
N ARG A 8 -1.30 17.25 -3.47
CA ARG A 8 -0.01 16.88 -4.10
C ARG A 8 -0.21 15.99 -5.31
N GLU A 9 -1.11 15.02 -5.26
CA GLU A 9 -1.46 14.20 -6.43
C GLU A 9 -1.92 15.06 -7.61
N ARG A 10 -2.84 15.99 -7.36
CA ARG A 10 -3.32 16.93 -8.39
C ARG A 10 -2.21 17.84 -8.93
N ASP A 11 -1.32 18.34 -8.08
CA ASP A 11 -0.19 19.17 -8.48
C ASP A 11 0.79 18.37 -9.36
N ILE A 12 1.12 17.13 -8.99
CA ILE A 12 1.97 16.25 -9.81
C ILE A 12 1.34 16.04 -11.19
N ARG A 13 0.06 15.69 -11.26
CA ARG A 13 -0.65 15.49 -12.52
C ARG A 13 -0.65 16.75 -13.39
N LYS A 14 -0.90 17.91 -12.79
CA LYS A 14 -0.87 19.18 -13.49
C LYS A 14 0.52 19.47 -14.07
N ARG A 15 1.58 19.25 -13.30
CA ARG A 15 2.97 19.46 -13.77
C ARG A 15 3.32 18.52 -14.91
N ILE A 16 2.89 17.25 -14.84
CA ILE A 16 3.08 16.28 -15.92
C ILE A 16 2.36 16.73 -17.18
N LEU A 17 1.10 17.17 -17.09
CA LEU A 17 0.36 17.70 -18.24
C LEU A 17 1.02 18.91 -18.87
N ILE A 18 1.53 19.85 -18.07
CA ILE A 18 2.27 21.02 -18.56
C ILE A 18 3.55 20.54 -19.26
N HIS A 19 4.33 19.67 -18.66
CA HIS A 19 5.56 19.13 -19.25
C HIS A 19 5.30 18.47 -20.61
N LEU A 20 4.27 17.60 -20.68
CA LEU A 20 3.87 16.94 -21.93
C LEU A 20 3.37 17.92 -23.01
N SER A 21 2.86 19.09 -22.62
CA SER A 21 2.33 20.08 -23.55
C SER A 21 3.40 21.08 -24.04
N THR A 22 4.50 21.24 -23.31
CA THR A 22 5.52 22.26 -23.59
C THR A 22 6.82 21.70 -24.14
N GLU A 23 7.17 20.46 -23.78
CA GLU A 23 8.41 19.83 -24.18
C GLU A 23 8.25 18.99 -25.46
N GLN A 24 9.07 19.25 -26.49
CA GLN A 24 9.04 18.47 -27.74
C GLN A 24 9.62 17.07 -27.59
N GLN A 25 10.53 16.86 -26.63
CA GLN A 25 11.11 15.57 -26.31
C GLN A 25 10.90 15.23 -24.84
N CYS A 26 9.76 14.62 -24.53
CA CYS A 26 9.47 14.16 -23.18
C CYS A 26 9.49 12.62 -23.10
N ASN A 27 9.92 12.09 -21.97
CA ASN A 27 9.80 10.65 -21.70
C ASN A 27 8.37 10.34 -21.24
N LEU A 28 7.51 10.00 -22.21
CA LEU A 28 6.10 9.69 -21.95
C LEU A 28 5.93 8.54 -20.94
N SER A 29 6.79 7.49 -21.05
CA SER A 29 6.73 6.34 -20.13
C SER A 29 6.98 6.77 -18.68
N SER A 30 8.00 7.61 -18.44
CA SER A 30 8.26 8.13 -17.09
C SER A 30 7.10 9.00 -16.56
N CYS A 31 6.49 9.81 -17.42
CA CYS A 31 5.34 10.63 -17.05
C CYS A 31 4.12 9.79 -16.63
N LEU A 32 3.82 8.74 -17.40
CA LEU A 32 2.73 7.81 -17.09
C LEU A 32 3.01 7.00 -15.83
N ALA A 33 4.24 6.54 -15.62
CA ALA A 33 4.66 5.88 -14.39
C ALA A 33 4.48 6.78 -13.16
N LEU A 34 4.85 8.06 -13.25
CA LEU A 34 4.65 9.02 -12.15
C LEU A 34 3.17 9.27 -11.85
N ILE A 35 2.29 9.25 -12.86
CA ILE A 35 0.84 9.34 -12.66
C ILE A 35 0.33 8.13 -11.86
N SER A 36 0.75 6.93 -12.24
CA SER A 36 0.38 5.69 -11.53
C SER A 36 0.88 5.72 -10.08
N VAL A 37 2.18 5.98 -9.87
CA VAL A 37 2.79 6.09 -8.55
C VAL A 37 2.09 7.14 -7.67
N SER A 38 1.73 8.30 -8.25
CA SER A 38 1.02 9.34 -7.48
C SER A 38 -0.36 8.86 -7.01
N LYS A 39 -1.04 8.04 -7.82
CA LYS A 39 -2.32 7.43 -7.45
C LYS A 39 -2.17 6.39 -6.35
N ASP A 40 -1.15 5.53 -6.44
CA ASP A 40 -0.87 4.57 -5.38
C ASP A 40 -0.52 5.28 -4.06
N ALA A 41 0.24 6.36 -4.11
CA ALA A 41 0.55 7.16 -2.92
C ALA A 41 -0.70 7.79 -2.28
N GLU A 42 -1.67 8.25 -3.09
CA GLU A 42 -2.96 8.74 -2.59
C GLU A 42 -3.76 7.62 -1.91
N ARG A 43 -3.82 6.43 -2.54
CA ARG A 43 -4.50 5.25 -1.97
C ARG A 43 -3.90 4.81 -0.63
N LEU A 44 -2.58 4.90 -0.46
CA LEU A 44 -1.94 4.66 0.83
C LEU A 44 -2.49 5.58 1.92
N GLY A 45 -2.68 6.87 1.62
CA GLY A 45 -3.28 7.83 2.53
C GLY A 45 -4.70 7.45 2.93
N ASP A 46 -5.52 7.06 1.95
CA ASP A 46 -6.90 6.60 2.17
C ASP A 46 -6.96 5.40 3.13
N TYR A 47 -6.15 4.35 2.89
CA TYR A 47 -6.16 3.15 3.73
C TYR A 47 -5.64 3.41 5.14
N VAL A 48 -4.61 4.27 5.30
CA VAL A 48 -4.15 4.68 6.64
C VAL A 48 -5.26 5.42 7.40
N LYS A 49 -6.02 6.29 6.72
CA LYS A 49 -7.19 6.96 7.30
C LYS A 49 -8.25 5.95 7.72
N ASN A 50 -8.58 4.99 6.84
CA ASN A 50 -9.57 3.96 7.12
C ASN A 50 -9.19 3.12 8.34
N ILE A 51 -7.91 2.72 8.49
CA ILE A 51 -7.42 2.02 9.68
C ILE A 51 -7.63 2.87 10.94
N PHE A 52 -7.34 4.17 10.87
CA PHE A 52 -7.56 5.07 12.01
C PHE A 52 -9.05 5.20 12.37
N GLU A 53 -9.94 5.17 11.37
CA GLU A 53 -11.39 5.23 11.59
C GLU A 53 -11.94 3.94 12.21
N LEU A 54 -11.32 2.78 11.98
CA LEU A 54 -11.71 1.52 12.63
C LEU A 54 -11.65 1.60 14.16
N LYS A 55 -10.73 2.40 14.72
CA LYS A 55 -10.66 2.62 16.16
C LYS A 55 -11.98 3.14 16.73
N LYS A 56 -12.70 3.97 15.98
CA LYS A 56 -14.01 4.50 16.40
C LYS A 56 -15.09 3.42 16.46
N LEU A 57 -14.92 2.36 15.68
CA LEU A 57 -15.85 1.23 15.62
C LEU A 57 -15.58 0.19 16.70
N LEU A 58 -14.34 0.11 17.21
CA LEU A 58 -13.96 -0.82 18.29
C LEU A 58 -14.56 -0.41 19.64
N GLY A 59 -14.78 0.88 19.90
CA GLY A 59 -15.11 1.38 21.21
C GLY A 59 -13.85 1.56 22.08
N ASP A 60 -14.05 2.03 23.31
CA ASP A 60 -12.94 2.37 24.21
C ASP A 60 -12.59 1.24 25.19
N SER A 61 -13.11 0.00 25.00
CA SER A 61 -12.77 -1.08 25.89
C SER A 61 -11.30 -1.49 25.71
N ARG A 62 -10.57 -1.56 26.81
CA ARG A 62 -9.16 -1.95 26.83
C ARG A 62 -8.94 -3.32 26.18
N CYS A 63 -9.86 -4.25 26.38
CA CYS A 63 -9.81 -5.60 25.82
C CYS A 63 -9.86 -5.59 24.28
N GLU A 64 -10.68 -4.74 23.67
CA GLU A 64 -10.79 -4.63 22.20
C GLU A 64 -9.55 -4.01 21.58
N LEU A 65 -8.94 -3.02 22.25
CA LEU A 65 -7.66 -2.42 21.81
C LEU A 65 -6.50 -3.41 21.92
N GLU A 66 -6.45 -4.22 22.97
CA GLU A 66 -5.45 -5.26 23.15
C GLU A 66 -5.57 -6.34 22.07
N LEU A 67 -6.79 -6.78 21.75
CA LEU A 67 -7.05 -7.76 20.70
C LEU A 67 -6.57 -7.24 19.32
N PHE A 68 -6.90 -6.00 19.00
CA PHE A 68 -6.42 -5.36 17.77
C PHE A 68 -4.88 -5.26 17.75
N ALA A 69 -4.28 -4.88 18.86
CA ALA A 69 -2.82 -4.78 18.97
C ALA A 69 -2.12 -6.14 18.81
N ILE A 70 -2.65 -7.20 19.39
CA ILE A 70 -2.09 -8.57 19.28
C ILE A 70 -2.09 -9.01 17.82
N LEU A 71 -3.19 -8.84 17.11
CA LEU A 71 -3.32 -9.30 15.73
C LEU A 71 -2.50 -8.47 14.73
N PHE A 72 -2.26 -7.18 15.00
CA PHE A 72 -1.65 -6.28 14.04
C PHE A 72 -0.25 -5.76 14.42
N ASN A 73 0.28 -6.07 15.60
CA ASN A 73 1.57 -5.55 16.05
C ASN A 73 2.75 -5.90 15.13
N GLU A 74 2.85 -7.17 14.70
CA GLU A 74 3.90 -7.60 13.78
C GLU A 74 3.66 -7.07 12.38
N THR A 75 2.45 -7.32 11.83
CA THR A 75 2.08 -6.89 10.49
C THR A 75 2.19 -5.38 10.33
N GLY A 76 1.82 -4.59 11.34
CA GLY A 76 1.95 -3.14 11.34
C GLY A 76 3.41 -2.67 11.31
N ARG A 77 4.31 -3.32 12.06
CA ARG A 77 5.75 -3.04 12.02
C ARG A 77 6.36 -3.36 10.66
N ASP A 78 5.98 -4.48 10.07
CA ASP A 78 6.46 -4.90 8.75
C ASP A 78 5.97 -3.93 7.67
N ILE A 79 4.73 -3.48 7.74
CA ILE A 79 4.20 -2.43 6.85
C ILE A 79 5.02 -1.13 6.96
N LEU A 80 5.37 -0.68 8.18
CA LEU A 80 6.22 0.49 8.36
C LEU A 80 7.62 0.29 7.77
N GLY A 81 8.18 -0.91 7.90
CA GLY A 81 9.42 -1.31 7.23
C GLY A 81 9.31 -1.24 5.71
N LEU A 82 8.19 -1.74 5.18
CA LEU A 82 7.92 -1.75 3.74
C LEU A 82 7.79 -0.32 3.19
N PHE A 83 7.14 0.61 3.90
CA PHE A 83 7.08 2.03 3.53
C PHE A 83 8.48 2.64 3.36
N ARG A 84 9.38 2.38 4.31
CA ARG A 84 10.76 2.91 4.27
C ARG A 84 11.52 2.36 3.06
N LYS A 85 11.47 1.04 2.85
CA LYS A 85 12.13 0.37 1.73
C LYS A 85 11.58 0.83 0.38
N THR A 86 10.27 0.97 0.25
CA THR A 86 9.61 1.48 -0.96
C THR A 86 10.09 2.91 -1.29
N SER A 87 10.09 3.79 -0.29
CA SER A 87 10.58 5.16 -0.47
C SER A 87 12.05 5.21 -0.88
N GLN A 88 12.91 4.36 -0.31
CA GLN A 88 14.32 4.26 -0.65
C GLN A 88 14.52 3.69 -2.06
N ALA A 89 13.85 2.60 -2.41
CA ALA A 89 13.91 1.99 -3.72
C ALA A 89 13.51 2.98 -4.81
N PHE A 90 12.40 3.69 -4.62
CA PHE A 90 11.91 4.68 -5.58
C PHE A 90 12.85 5.87 -5.74
N ARG A 91 13.36 6.44 -4.63
CA ARG A 91 14.27 7.60 -4.68
C ARG A 91 15.61 7.29 -5.34
N ASN A 92 16.14 6.09 -5.12
CA ASN A 92 17.46 5.68 -5.57
C ASN A 92 17.41 4.87 -6.87
N THR A 93 16.24 4.62 -7.43
CA THR A 93 16.01 3.72 -8.58
C THR A 93 16.67 2.35 -8.34
N ASP A 94 16.55 1.85 -7.08
CA ASP A 94 17.17 0.61 -6.64
C ASP A 94 16.27 -0.58 -6.97
N GLN A 95 16.55 -1.23 -8.09
CA GLN A 95 15.79 -2.38 -8.58
C GLN A 95 15.86 -3.59 -7.65
N LYS A 96 17.01 -3.82 -6.97
CA LYS A 96 17.15 -4.95 -6.03
C LYS A 96 16.25 -4.75 -4.81
N LEU A 97 16.29 -3.54 -4.24
CA LEU A 97 15.43 -3.19 -3.13
C LEU A 97 13.95 -3.17 -3.54
N GLY A 98 13.65 -2.74 -4.77
CA GLY A 98 12.31 -2.81 -5.35
C GLY A 98 11.78 -4.24 -5.42
N ALA A 99 12.59 -5.19 -5.90
CA ALA A 99 12.24 -6.61 -5.95
C ALA A 99 12.00 -7.19 -4.54
N GLU A 100 12.83 -6.82 -3.57
CA GLU A 100 12.64 -7.19 -2.17
C GLU A 100 11.30 -6.66 -1.62
N VAL A 101 10.96 -5.40 -1.90
CA VAL A 101 9.67 -4.81 -1.51
C VAL A 101 8.50 -5.59 -2.09
N MET A 102 8.55 -5.95 -3.37
CA MET A 102 7.48 -6.72 -4.01
C MET A 102 7.33 -8.11 -3.39
N LYS A 103 8.43 -8.80 -3.08
CA LYS A 103 8.42 -10.09 -2.39
C LYS A 103 7.79 -9.97 -0.99
N ASN A 104 8.27 -9.02 -0.20
CA ASN A 104 7.78 -8.81 1.17
C ASN A 104 6.31 -8.36 1.18
N GLY A 105 5.89 -7.56 0.19
CA GLY A 105 4.50 -7.14 0.05
C GLY A 105 3.55 -8.30 -0.24
N ARG A 106 3.95 -9.27 -1.08
CA ARG A 106 3.20 -10.51 -1.31
C ARG A 106 3.06 -11.33 -0.03
N GLU A 107 4.17 -11.52 0.70
CA GLU A 107 4.18 -12.26 1.95
C GLU A 107 3.25 -11.61 3.00
N LEU A 108 3.32 -10.30 3.15
CA LEU A 108 2.41 -9.55 4.02
C LEU A 108 0.95 -9.68 3.58
N GLY A 109 0.69 -9.67 2.27
CA GLY A 109 -0.63 -9.89 1.72
C GLY A 109 -1.21 -11.24 2.11
N ARG A 110 -0.41 -12.32 1.99
CA ARG A 110 -0.79 -13.68 2.39
C ARG A 110 -1.06 -13.77 3.89
N ARG A 111 -0.19 -13.20 4.73
CA ARG A 111 -0.41 -13.16 6.18
C ARG A 111 -1.70 -12.42 6.56
N CYS A 112 -2.06 -11.36 5.83
CA CYS A 112 -3.34 -10.69 6.05
C CYS A 112 -4.54 -11.58 5.69
N ASP A 113 -4.45 -12.42 4.65
CA ASP A 113 -5.49 -13.38 4.31
C ASP A 113 -5.62 -14.46 5.39
N GLU A 114 -4.52 -15.00 5.89
CA GLU A 114 -4.49 -15.97 6.99
C GLU A 114 -5.12 -15.40 8.29
N ILE A 115 -4.92 -14.09 8.54
CA ILE A 115 -5.58 -13.42 9.67
C ILE A 115 -7.10 -13.41 9.46
N ILE A 116 -7.58 -13.14 8.24
CA ILE A 116 -9.02 -13.14 7.94
C ILE A 116 -9.61 -14.53 8.11
N GLU A 117 -8.93 -15.58 7.64
CA GLU A 117 -9.35 -16.99 7.83
C GLU A 117 -9.49 -17.33 9.31
N LYS A 118 -8.50 -16.99 10.14
CA LYS A 118 -8.55 -17.19 11.59
C LYS A 118 -9.70 -16.43 12.27
N ILE A 119 -10.04 -15.23 11.75
CA ILE A 119 -11.18 -14.45 12.27
C ILE A 119 -12.50 -15.16 11.95
N VAL A 120 -12.64 -15.71 10.74
CA VAL A 120 -13.85 -16.45 10.32
C VAL A 120 -14.06 -17.69 11.18
N GLU A 121 -13.00 -18.37 11.59
CA GLU A 121 -13.04 -19.57 12.44
C GLU A 121 -13.16 -19.25 13.95
N SER A 122 -13.13 -17.98 14.32
CA SER A 122 -13.14 -17.55 15.73
C SER A 122 -14.54 -17.34 16.29
N ASP A 123 -14.66 -17.39 17.62
CA ASP A 123 -15.87 -17.02 18.35
C ASP A 123 -15.96 -15.52 18.69
N TYR A 124 -15.32 -14.65 17.88
CA TYR A 124 -15.39 -13.21 18.09
C TYR A 124 -16.82 -12.69 17.92
N ALA A 125 -17.18 -11.72 18.75
CA ALA A 125 -18.46 -11.01 18.55
C ALA A 125 -18.46 -10.39 17.12
N PRO A 126 -19.62 -10.35 16.45
CA PRO A 126 -19.71 -9.87 15.05
C PRO A 126 -19.04 -8.52 14.82
N ARG A 127 -19.17 -7.58 15.77
CA ARG A 127 -18.52 -6.27 15.72
C ARG A 127 -16.99 -6.38 15.70
N GLN A 128 -16.43 -7.22 16.55
CA GLN A 128 -14.98 -7.46 16.63
C GLN A 128 -14.47 -8.10 15.34
N ALA A 129 -15.12 -9.17 14.89
CA ALA A 129 -14.77 -9.89 13.67
C ALA A 129 -14.75 -8.94 12.46
N VAL A 130 -15.76 -8.11 12.29
CA VAL A 130 -15.85 -7.14 11.18
C VAL A 130 -14.69 -6.13 11.23
N VAL A 131 -14.41 -5.55 12.40
CA VAL A 131 -13.35 -4.54 12.52
C VAL A 131 -11.97 -5.15 12.29
N LEU A 132 -11.71 -6.34 12.81
CA LEU A 132 -10.44 -7.04 12.62
C LEU A 132 -10.24 -7.44 11.16
N ALA A 133 -11.26 -7.98 10.49
CA ALA A 133 -11.21 -8.35 9.09
C ALA A 133 -10.99 -7.14 8.18
N LEU A 134 -11.67 -6.02 8.42
CA LEU A 134 -11.44 -4.77 7.70
C LEU A 134 -10.02 -4.24 7.92
N GLY A 135 -9.50 -4.32 9.15
CA GLY A 135 -8.12 -3.94 9.47
C GLY A 135 -7.11 -4.75 8.67
N ALA A 136 -7.23 -6.07 8.65
CA ALA A 136 -6.39 -6.97 7.86
C ALA A 136 -6.48 -6.65 6.37
N ARG A 137 -7.70 -6.39 5.87
CA ARG A 137 -7.93 -5.99 4.48
C ARG A 137 -7.25 -4.69 4.10
N TYR A 138 -7.30 -3.68 4.97
CA TYR A 138 -6.63 -2.40 4.72
C TYR A 138 -5.10 -2.52 4.77
N LEU A 139 -4.54 -3.30 5.70
CA LEU A 139 -3.10 -3.59 5.74
C LEU A 139 -2.64 -4.31 4.47
N LYS A 140 -3.39 -5.31 3.99
CA LYS A 140 -3.13 -5.97 2.71
C LYS A 140 -3.12 -4.96 1.55
N ARG A 141 -4.09 -4.05 1.49
CA ARG A 141 -4.16 -3.02 0.44
C ARG A 141 -2.96 -2.08 0.48
N ILE A 142 -2.51 -1.68 1.68
CA ILE A 142 -1.30 -0.89 1.84
C ILE A 142 -0.09 -1.64 1.28
N ALA A 143 0.09 -2.93 1.61
CA ALA A 143 1.20 -3.73 1.09
C ALA A 143 1.17 -3.82 -0.44
N VAL A 144 -0.02 -4.00 -1.05
CA VAL A 144 -0.19 -4.03 -2.51
C VAL A 144 0.22 -2.69 -3.14
N HIS A 145 -0.26 -1.55 -2.64
CA HIS A 145 0.08 -0.24 -3.21
C HIS A 145 1.56 0.12 -3.04
N LEU A 146 2.20 -0.31 -1.93
CA LEU A 146 3.65 -0.18 -1.77
C LEU A 146 4.42 -1.03 -2.79
N SER A 147 3.94 -2.24 -3.07
CA SER A 147 4.52 -3.12 -4.10
C SER A 147 4.35 -2.53 -5.50
N ASN A 148 3.20 -1.92 -5.80
CA ASN A 148 2.96 -1.24 -7.08
C ASN A 148 3.95 -0.07 -7.28
N ILE A 149 4.16 0.76 -6.26
CA ILE A 149 5.16 1.82 -6.32
C ILE A 149 6.56 1.23 -6.57
N ALA A 150 6.91 0.14 -5.90
CA ALA A 150 8.21 -0.51 -6.10
C ALA A 150 8.34 -1.14 -7.49
N SER A 151 7.25 -1.66 -8.07
CA SER A 151 7.24 -2.22 -9.42
C SER A 151 7.63 -1.20 -10.49
N SER A 152 7.31 0.09 -10.28
CA SER A 152 7.66 1.15 -11.22
C SER A 152 9.19 1.38 -11.38
N VAL A 153 9.97 0.86 -10.44
CA VAL A 153 11.45 0.92 -10.50
C VAL A 153 12.03 -0.23 -11.30
N ILE A 154 11.28 -1.34 -11.45
CA ILE A 154 11.77 -2.60 -12.02
C ILE A 154 11.18 -2.86 -13.39
N ASN A 155 9.88 -2.67 -13.51
CA ASN A 155 9.12 -3.09 -14.68
C ASN A 155 8.96 -1.96 -15.70
N PRO A 156 9.00 -2.27 -17.01
CA PRO A 156 8.57 -1.34 -18.04
C PRO A 156 7.09 -0.99 -17.85
N LEU A 157 6.68 0.18 -18.33
CA LEU A 157 5.35 0.75 -18.12
C LEU A 157 4.18 -0.23 -18.37
N PRO A 158 4.16 -1.06 -19.42
CA PRO A 158 3.05 -2.00 -19.66
C PRO A 158 2.88 -3.07 -18.58
N GLU A 159 3.92 -3.30 -17.76
CA GLU A 159 3.95 -4.31 -16.71
C GLU A 159 3.83 -3.69 -15.30
N LEU A 160 3.59 -2.37 -15.20
CA LEU A 160 3.30 -1.74 -13.92
C LEU A 160 2.04 -2.35 -13.33
N ASP A 161 2.06 -2.58 -12.01
CA ASP A 161 0.96 -3.15 -11.24
C ASP A 161 0.65 -4.63 -11.54
N TYR A 162 1.29 -5.22 -12.57
CA TYR A 162 1.17 -6.65 -12.86
C TYR A 162 2.29 -7.42 -12.15
N MET A 163 1.92 -8.28 -11.25
CA MET A 163 2.81 -9.30 -10.71
C MET A 163 2.80 -10.47 -11.69
N ASN A 164 3.80 -10.58 -12.55
CA ASN A 164 3.95 -11.75 -13.40
C ASN A 164 4.26 -12.98 -12.55
N PRO A 165 3.35 -13.97 -12.47
CA PRO A 165 3.59 -15.19 -11.71
C PRO A 165 4.59 -16.14 -12.40
N THR A 166 5.06 -15.82 -13.59
CA THR A 166 5.79 -16.74 -14.49
C THR A 166 7.32 -16.55 -14.53
N LYS A 167 7.92 -15.82 -13.56
CA LYS A 167 9.40 -15.75 -13.45
C LYS A 167 9.90 -16.42 -12.15
N GLU A 168 9.28 -17.52 -11.74
CA GLU A 168 9.87 -18.47 -10.81
C GLU A 168 10.24 -19.74 -11.60
N GLU A 169 11.42 -19.72 -12.24
CA GLU A 169 12.24 -20.87 -12.53
C GLU A 169 13.61 -20.67 -11.91
#